data_6d1564e80866e7e48fc193dc3121026d
#
_entry.id   6d1564e80866e7e48fc193dc3121026d
#
_cell.length_a   1.000
_cell.length_b   1.000
_cell.length_c   1.000
_cell.angle_alpha   90.00
_cell.angle_beta   90.00
_cell.angle_gamma   90.00
#
_symmetry.space_group_name_H-M   'P 1'
#
loop_
_entity.id
_entity.type
_entity.pdbx_description
1 polymer ?
#
loop_
_entity_poly.entity_id
_entity_poly.type
_entity_poly.pdbx_seq_one_letter_code
_entity_poly.pdbx_strand_id
1 'polypeptide(L)'
;MKKFIPVNEPLIVKQDIMNIKKTLEEGWVSAEGPNVKIFENKFSKFIGHKYAVSVANGTAALEVAVQALNLPKNSEVIIPNFTI
;
A
#
# COMPACT_ATOMS: atom_id res chain seq x y z
N MET A 1 13.58 11.14 -33.58
CA MET A 1 12.35 10.62 -32.92
C MET A 1 12.09 11.42 -31.65
N LYS A 2 10.89 11.90 -31.45
CA LYS A 2 10.53 12.54 -30.17
C LYS A 2 10.49 11.45 -29.07
N LYS A 3 11.30 11.59 -28.03
CA LYS A 3 11.30 10.66 -26.89
C LYS A 3 9.96 10.85 -26.13
N PHE A 4 9.22 9.76 -25.96
CA PHE A 4 8.02 9.79 -25.12
C PHE A 4 8.41 10.02 -23.66
N ILE A 5 7.77 10.97 -23.01
CA ILE A 5 7.96 11.28 -21.59
C ILE A 5 6.67 10.88 -20.88
N PRO A 6 6.67 9.82 -20.06
CA PRO A 6 5.48 9.42 -19.31
C PRO A 6 5.15 10.44 -18.21
N VAL A 7 3.87 10.55 -17.86
CA VAL A 7 3.41 11.39 -16.75
C VAL A 7 3.88 10.85 -15.41
N ASN A 8 4.01 9.53 -15.32
CA ASN A 8 4.44 8.81 -14.12
C ASN A 8 5.19 7.56 -14.54
N GLU A 9 6.22 7.21 -13.81
CA GLU A 9 7.01 5.99 -14.00
C GLU A 9 7.42 5.43 -12.63
N PRO A 10 7.18 4.13 -12.36
CA PRO A 10 7.60 3.54 -11.10
C PRO A 10 9.12 3.49 -10.98
N LEU A 11 9.64 3.89 -9.84
CA LEU A 11 11.05 3.77 -9.51
C LEU A 11 11.30 2.41 -8.83
N ILE A 12 11.83 1.47 -9.58
CA ILE A 12 12.23 0.15 -9.06
C ILE A 12 13.76 0.09 -9.04
N VAL A 13 14.33 -0.05 -7.85
CA VAL A 13 15.77 -0.14 -7.66
C VAL A 13 16.23 -1.59 -7.49
N LYS A 14 17.55 -1.83 -7.65
CA LYS A 14 18.12 -3.17 -7.49
C LYS A 14 17.73 -3.85 -6.19
N GLN A 15 17.66 -3.10 -5.10
CA GLN A 15 17.31 -3.64 -3.79
C GLN A 15 15.88 -4.20 -3.76
N ASP A 16 14.94 -3.58 -4.47
CA ASP A 16 13.55 -4.06 -4.55
C ASP A 16 13.51 -5.43 -5.24
N ILE A 17 14.24 -5.57 -6.34
CA ILE A 17 14.34 -6.83 -7.09
C ILE A 17 14.95 -7.93 -6.21
N MET A 18 16.02 -7.61 -5.49
CA MET A 18 16.69 -8.56 -4.59
C MET A 18 15.77 -9.01 -3.46
N ASN A 19 15.02 -8.09 -2.86
CA ASN A 19 14.07 -8.39 -1.79
C ASN A 19 12.94 -9.32 -2.27
N ILE A 20 12.37 -9.03 -3.45
CA ILE A 20 11.33 -9.89 -4.05
C ILE A 20 11.88 -11.27 -4.34
N LYS A 21 13.06 -11.35 -4.98
CA LYS A 21 13.71 -12.62 -5.28
C LYS A 21 13.91 -13.47 -4.01
N LYS A 22 14.47 -12.88 -2.97
CA LYS A 22 14.67 -13.54 -1.68
C LYS A 22 13.36 -14.06 -1.09
N THR A 23 12.31 -13.24 -1.11
CA THR A 23 10.99 -13.63 -0.59
C THR A 23 10.42 -14.86 -1.31
N LEU A 24 10.60 -14.92 -2.64
CA LEU A 24 10.16 -16.05 -3.44
C LEU A 24 11.01 -17.30 -3.19
N GLU A 25 12.33 -17.16 -3.08
CA GLU A 25 13.26 -18.25 -2.75
C GLU A 25 12.97 -18.86 -1.37
N GLU A 26 12.52 -18.04 -0.41
CA GLU A 26 12.10 -18.48 0.94
C GLU A 26 10.67 -19.06 0.95
N GLY A 27 9.94 -19.05 -0.19
CA GLY A 27 8.60 -19.62 -0.31
C GLY A 27 7.47 -18.76 0.28
N TRP A 28 7.74 -17.52 0.65
CA TRP A 28 6.73 -16.62 1.22
C TRP A 28 5.90 -15.92 0.15
N VAL A 29 4.92 -16.65 -0.39
CA VAL A 29 3.95 -16.12 -1.38
C VAL A 29 2.57 -15.82 -0.79
N SER A 30 2.42 -15.96 0.53
CA SER A 30 1.18 -15.67 1.25
C SER A 30 1.31 -14.44 2.16
N ALA A 31 0.17 -13.93 2.64
CA ALA A 31 0.11 -12.81 3.58
C ALA A 31 0.66 -13.13 4.99
N GLU A 32 0.99 -14.39 5.28
CA GLU A 32 1.51 -14.81 6.59
C GLU A 32 3.04 -14.71 6.70
N GLY A 33 3.71 -14.31 5.63
CA GLY A 33 5.15 -14.13 5.60
C GLY A 33 5.63 -12.97 6.48
N PRO A 34 6.91 -13.01 6.92
CA PRO A 34 7.47 -12.01 7.83
C PRO A 34 7.49 -10.60 7.23
N ASN A 35 7.51 -10.47 5.90
CA ASN A 35 7.60 -9.19 5.21
C ASN A 35 6.39 -8.29 5.42
N VAL A 36 5.20 -8.86 5.61
CA VAL A 36 3.98 -8.10 5.93
C VAL A 36 4.15 -7.33 7.24
N LYS A 37 4.54 -8.00 8.31
CA LYS A 37 4.78 -7.37 9.62
C LYS A 37 5.93 -6.37 9.59
N ILE A 38 6.99 -6.66 8.84
CA ILE A 38 8.12 -5.73 8.67
C ILE A 38 7.66 -4.46 7.97
N PHE A 39 6.86 -4.59 6.90
CA PHE A 39 6.29 -3.47 6.18
C PHE A 39 5.39 -2.61 7.09
N GLU A 40 4.43 -3.21 7.77
CA GLU A 40 3.51 -2.51 8.68
C GLU A 40 4.24 -1.75 9.77
N ASN A 41 5.23 -2.37 10.40
CA ASN A 41 6.06 -1.73 11.43
C ASN A 41 6.91 -0.57 10.89
N LYS A 42 7.49 -0.70 9.72
CA LYS A 42 8.27 0.38 9.09
C LYS A 42 7.36 1.52 8.65
N PHE A 43 6.22 1.20 8.06
CA PHE A 43 5.27 2.19 7.57
C PHE A 43 4.64 2.97 8.73
N SER A 44 4.20 2.30 9.80
CA SER A 44 3.66 2.97 10.98
C SER A 44 4.65 3.97 11.59
N LYS A 45 5.93 3.59 11.69
CA LYS A 45 7.00 4.48 12.16
C LYS A 45 7.21 5.66 11.21
N PHE A 46 7.21 5.42 9.91
CA PHE A 46 7.41 6.46 8.89
C PHE A 46 6.34 7.54 8.92
N ILE A 47 5.07 7.15 9.11
CA ILE A 47 3.94 8.08 9.19
C ILE A 47 3.66 8.59 10.61
N GLY A 48 4.44 8.17 11.62
CA GLY A 48 4.27 8.58 13.02
C GLY A 48 3.01 8.02 13.69
N HIS A 49 2.44 6.92 13.21
CA HIS A 49 1.29 6.26 13.80
C HIS A 49 1.68 5.01 14.58
N LYS A 50 0.85 4.65 15.56
CA LYS A 50 1.09 3.47 16.42
C LYS A 50 0.93 2.16 15.65
N TYR A 51 0.01 2.11 14.71
CA TYR A 51 -0.32 0.92 13.92
C TYR A 51 -0.41 1.24 12.44
N ALA A 52 -0.11 0.25 11.62
CA ALA A 52 -0.42 0.19 10.20
C ALA A 52 -0.91 -1.21 9.86
N VAL A 53 -1.84 -1.30 8.93
CA VAL A 53 -2.40 -2.56 8.42
C VAL A 53 -2.24 -2.57 6.92
N SER A 54 -1.58 -3.58 6.40
CA SER A 54 -1.45 -3.77 4.96
C SER A 54 -2.68 -4.45 4.38
N VAL A 55 -3.07 -4.02 3.19
CA VAL A 55 -4.19 -4.57 2.42
C VAL A 55 -3.77 -4.78 0.98
N ALA A 56 -4.57 -5.48 0.19
CA ALA A 56 -4.21 -5.89 -1.16
C ALA A 56 -4.01 -4.73 -2.15
N ASN A 57 -4.73 -3.63 -1.96
CA ASN A 57 -4.68 -2.46 -2.85
C ASN A 57 -5.31 -1.22 -2.18
N GLY A 58 -5.22 -0.07 -2.86
CA GLY A 58 -5.75 1.20 -2.35
C GLY A 58 -7.26 1.22 -2.19
N THR A 59 -8.01 0.54 -3.03
CA THR A 59 -9.48 0.42 -2.90
C THR A 59 -9.84 -0.28 -1.60
N ALA A 60 -9.22 -1.42 -1.31
CA ALA A 60 -9.41 -2.13 -0.05
C ALA A 60 -8.99 -1.28 1.16
N ALA A 61 -7.92 -0.46 1.03
CA ALA A 61 -7.49 0.46 2.08
C ALA A 61 -8.57 1.51 2.39
N LEU A 62 -9.18 2.10 1.37
CA LEU A 62 -10.26 3.07 1.53
C LEU A 62 -11.51 2.43 2.16
N GLU A 63 -11.89 1.24 1.71
CA GLU A 63 -13.02 0.50 2.26
C GLU A 63 -12.83 0.22 3.76
N VAL A 64 -11.67 -0.32 4.14
CA VAL A 64 -11.35 -0.60 5.55
C VAL A 64 -11.33 0.69 6.37
N ALA A 65 -10.75 1.78 5.85
CA ALA A 65 -10.70 3.07 6.53
C ALA A 65 -12.10 3.62 6.80
N VAL A 66 -12.99 3.61 5.80
CA VAL A 66 -14.38 4.09 5.95
C VAL A 66 -15.16 3.22 6.92
N GLN A 67 -15.00 1.89 6.85
CA GLN A 67 -15.64 0.99 7.80
C GLN A 67 -15.15 1.21 9.24
N ALA A 68 -13.86 1.43 9.43
CA ALA A 68 -13.28 1.69 10.75
C ALA A 68 -13.80 2.99 11.41
N LEU A 69 -14.24 3.96 10.62
CA LEU A 69 -14.85 5.19 11.13
C LEU A 69 -16.24 4.99 11.73
N ASN A 70 -16.89 3.86 11.44
CA ASN A 70 -18.24 3.51 11.92
C ASN A 70 -19.22 4.68 11.79
N LEU A 71 -19.27 5.29 10.61
CA LEU A 71 -20.07 6.48 10.34
C LEU A 71 -21.56 6.20 10.53
N PRO A 72 -22.32 7.13 11.15
CA PRO A 72 -23.78 7.02 11.24
C PRO A 72 -24.44 6.93 9.87
N LYS A 73 -25.64 6.31 9.83
CA LYS A 73 -26.43 6.28 8.60
C LYS A 73 -26.71 7.73 8.12
N ASN A 74 -26.62 7.93 6.81
CA ASN A 74 -26.78 9.22 6.12
C ASN A 74 -25.66 10.24 6.39
N SER A 75 -24.48 9.80 6.84
CA SER A 75 -23.30 10.66 6.88
C SER A 75 -22.89 11.09 5.48
N GLU A 76 -22.41 12.32 5.35
CA GLU A 76 -21.82 12.84 4.13
C GLU A 76 -20.29 12.70 4.20
N VAL A 77 -19.66 12.33 3.07
CA VAL A 77 -18.21 12.20 2.97
C VAL A 77 -17.71 13.03 1.80
N ILE A 78 -16.80 13.96 2.08
CA ILE A 78 -16.18 14.79 1.04
C ILE A 78 -15.04 13.99 0.41
N ILE A 79 -15.11 13.83 -0.90
CA ILE A 79 -14.12 13.09 -1.67
C ILE A 79 -13.62 13.92 -2.87
N PRO A 80 -12.37 13.70 -3.35
CA PRO A 80 -11.92 14.29 -4.60
C PRO A 80 -12.66 13.65 -5.79
N ASN A 81 -12.95 14.46 -6.81
CA ASN A 81 -13.57 13.97 -8.05
C ASN A 81 -12.56 13.85 -9.22
N PHE A 82 -11.32 14.30 -9.03
CA PHE A 82 -10.23 14.13 -9.97
C PHE A 82 -9.22 13.12 -9.39
N THR A 83 -9.44 11.86 -9.69
CA THR A 83 -8.64 10.72 -9.23
C THR A 83 -8.80 9.53 -10.18
N ILE A 84 -7.99 8.53 -10.01
CA ILE A 84 -8.10 7.28 -10.79
C ILE A 84 -9.32 6.48 -10.34
#